data_52a68d3d6c24bf2100dc8f9727c4947c
#
_entry.id   52a68d3d6c24bf2100dc8f9727c4947c
#
_cell.length_a   1.000
_cell.length_b   1.000
_cell.length_c   1.000
_cell.angle_alpha   90.00
_cell.angle_beta   90.00
_cell.angle_gamma   90.00
#
_symmetry.space_group_name_H-M   'P 1'
#
loop_
_entity.id
_entity.type
_entity.pdbx_description
1 polymer ?
#
loop_
_entity_poly.entity_id
_entity_poly.type
_entity_poly.pdbx_seq_one_letter_code
_entity_poly.pdbx_strand_id
1 'polypeptide(L)'
;MRVRVSPTAPYKCNLTSFDLYIRDYTVLRMRILFIGPTRVGDTILATSIINHYINKYKSSEFTVVTSSVSQNLFKKMPQLQNLIIINKMRFSLHWLKIWSKVFIYRWDLVIDLRSSVLSYLVITKERKIFKGNNYDHKVVQFTKFLDTKEKIIPEIWFDKNDVDDAKKILPVEGPYIAIAPYSNWKSKDWALLNYEKLLQRNIFQNYTIILTGLSKDIADKEIMENLLSQKNLKVLNLFDVPLSQMGPIFSICDLFIGSDSGLMHLAASSGCKTIGLFGPTDDKVYGPWQNVVIKSKTSPHDN
;
A
#
# COMPACT_ATOMS: atom_id res chain seq x y z
N MET A 1 -10.72 66.48 56.29
CA MET A 1 -9.61 65.88 55.55
C MET A 1 -10.23 65.03 54.42
N ARG A 2 -10.26 65.54 53.16
CA ARG A 2 -10.83 64.88 52.02
C ARG A 2 -9.71 64.15 51.24
N VAL A 3 -9.74 62.82 51.18
CA VAL A 3 -8.85 62.01 50.35
C VAL A 3 -9.48 61.89 48.99
N ARG A 4 -8.80 62.42 47.94
CA ARG A 4 -9.13 62.19 46.54
C ARG A 4 -8.62 60.83 46.12
N VAL A 5 -9.52 59.97 45.66
CA VAL A 5 -9.14 58.75 44.95
C VAL A 5 -9.10 59.06 43.45
N SER A 6 -7.91 58.84 42.84
CA SER A 6 -7.67 58.98 41.40
C SER A 6 -8.35 57.84 40.62
N PRO A 7 -8.93 58.07 39.44
CA PRO A 7 -9.45 56.95 38.64
C PRO A 7 -8.31 56.21 37.96
N THR A 8 -8.14 54.96 38.36
CA THR A 8 -7.18 54.03 37.74
C THR A 8 -7.68 53.59 36.36
N ALA A 9 -6.73 53.57 35.44
CA ALA A 9 -6.90 53.20 34.04
C ALA A 9 -7.54 51.77 33.86
N PRO A 10 -8.21 51.52 32.74
CA PRO A 10 -8.81 50.24 32.50
C PRO A 10 -7.74 49.16 32.32
N TYR A 11 -7.85 48.09 33.09
CA TYR A 11 -7.08 46.85 32.88
C TYR A 11 -7.35 46.31 31.49
N LYS A 12 -6.42 46.41 30.56
CA LYS A 12 -6.42 45.64 29.33
C LYS A 12 -6.23 44.18 29.73
N CYS A 13 -7.28 43.42 29.78
CA CYS A 13 -7.24 41.97 29.87
C CYS A 13 -6.61 41.44 28.54
N ASN A 14 -5.35 41.03 28.60
CA ASN A 14 -4.71 40.38 27.49
C ASN A 14 -5.30 38.98 27.31
N LEU A 15 -6.33 38.87 26.48
CA LEU A 15 -6.97 37.60 26.05
C LEU A 15 -6.04 36.69 25.22
N THR A 16 -4.80 37.10 24.94
CA THR A 16 -3.90 36.40 24.03
C THR A 16 -3.28 35.12 24.59
N SER A 17 -3.15 34.98 25.91
CA SER A 17 -2.58 33.75 26.50
C SER A 17 -3.62 32.64 26.72
N PHE A 18 -4.87 32.99 26.97
CA PHE A 18 -5.95 32.02 27.17
C PHE A 18 -6.44 31.45 25.84
N ASP A 19 -6.52 32.26 24.80
CA ASP A 19 -6.86 31.81 23.44
C ASP A 19 -5.77 30.94 22.82
N LEU A 20 -4.48 31.19 23.12
CA LEU A 20 -3.39 30.31 22.72
C LEU A 20 -3.44 28.98 23.49
N TYR A 21 -3.77 28.98 24.78
CA TYR A 21 -3.86 27.76 25.60
C TYR A 21 -5.06 26.88 25.21
N ILE A 22 -6.19 27.46 24.79
CA ILE A 22 -7.35 26.72 24.29
C ILE A 22 -7.11 26.20 22.85
N ARG A 23 -6.33 26.90 22.02
CA ARG A 23 -5.93 26.41 20.69
C ARG A 23 -5.03 25.20 20.73
N ASP A 24 -4.16 25.06 21.76
CA ASP A 24 -3.29 23.89 21.91
C ASP A 24 -4.03 22.66 22.47
N TYR A 25 -5.19 22.81 23.13
CA TYR A 25 -5.95 21.68 23.69
C TYR A 25 -7.06 21.13 22.80
N THR A 26 -7.46 21.83 21.75
CA THR A 26 -8.32 21.29 20.69
C THR A 26 -7.48 21.05 19.43
N VAL A 27 -6.59 20.10 19.46
CA VAL A 27 -6.10 19.46 18.23
C VAL A 27 -7.33 18.87 17.56
N LEU A 28 -7.95 19.63 16.66
CA LEU A 28 -9.10 19.19 15.88
C LEU A 28 -8.66 17.92 15.12
N ARG A 29 -9.01 16.76 15.68
CA ARG A 29 -8.75 15.45 15.07
C ARG A 29 -9.54 15.37 13.80
N MET A 30 -8.84 15.37 12.66
CA MET A 30 -9.46 15.25 11.34
C MET A 30 -9.90 13.80 11.12
N ARG A 31 -11.20 13.56 11.02
CA ARG A 31 -11.76 12.23 10.74
C ARG A 31 -11.85 11.99 9.25
N ILE A 32 -11.11 10.97 8.78
CA ILE A 32 -11.03 10.63 7.37
C ILE A 32 -11.64 9.24 7.15
N LEU A 33 -12.64 9.17 6.29
CA LEU A 33 -13.15 7.90 5.76
C LEU A 33 -12.48 7.61 4.42
N PHE A 34 -11.69 6.55 4.36
CA PHE A 34 -11.01 6.10 3.16
C PHE A 34 -11.65 4.82 2.62
N ILE A 35 -12.28 4.88 1.45
CA ILE A 35 -12.89 3.75 0.77
C ILE A 35 -11.93 3.29 -0.32
N GLY A 36 -11.12 2.28 0.03
CA GLY A 36 -10.01 1.78 -0.78
C GLY A 36 -10.41 0.79 -1.87
N PRO A 37 -9.50 0.51 -2.80
CA PRO A 37 -9.64 -0.55 -3.79
C PRO A 37 -9.73 -1.93 -3.14
N THR A 38 -10.10 -2.95 -3.93
CA THR A 38 -10.19 -4.34 -3.45
C THR A 38 -9.06 -5.24 -3.94
N ARG A 39 -8.35 -4.83 -4.99
CA ARG A 39 -7.17 -5.56 -5.47
C ARG A 39 -5.93 -5.14 -4.67
N VAL A 40 -5.08 -6.09 -4.34
CA VAL A 40 -3.87 -5.85 -3.52
C VAL A 40 -2.97 -4.78 -4.12
N GLY A 41 -2.62 -4.89 -5.40
CA GLY A 41 -1.74 -3.92 -6.07
C GLY A 41 -2.31 -2.50 -6.07
N ASP A 42 -3.60 -2.35 -6.43
CA ASP A 42 -4.28 -1.04 -6.40
C ASP A 42 -4.33 -0.46 -4.97
N THR A 43 -4.51 -1.33 -3.96
CA THR A 43 -4.52 -0.92 -2.55
C THR A 43 -3.15 -0.41 -2.13
N ILE A 44 -2.08 -1.09 -2.52
CA ILE A 44 -0.70 -0.68 -2.24
C ILE A 44 -0.40 0.68 -2.88
N LEU A 45 -0.72 0.86 -4.16
CA LEU A 45 -0.55 2.15 -4.83
C LEU A 45 -1.34 3.27 -4.14
N ALA A 46 -2.55 2.96 -3.64
CA ALA A 46 -3.41 3.91 -2.95
C ALA A 46 -2.89 4.33 -1.56
N THR A 47 -1.94 3.60 -0.96
CA THR A 47 -1.28 4.05 0.29
C THR A 47 -0.58 5.39 0.12
N SER A 48 -0.20 5.77 -1.11
CA SER A 48 0.36 7.09 -1.40
C SER A 48 -0.58 8.25 -1.03
N ILE A 49 -1.89 8.05 -1.20
CA ILE A 49 -2.92 9.03 -0.76
C ILE A 49 -2.97 9.10 0.75
N ILE A 50 -2.97 7.94 1.41
CA ILE A 50 -3.03 7.85 2.87
C ILE A 50 -1.80 8.52 3.49
N ASN A 51 -0.60 8.21 2.99
CA ASN A 51 0.64 8.81 3.46
C ASN A 51 0.67 10.32 3.27
N HIS A 52 0.15 10.84 2.16
CA HIS A 52 0.01 12.28 1.98
C HIS A 52 -0.80 12.90 3.13
N TYR A 53 -1.94 12.33 3.48
CA TYR A 53 -2.77 12.87 4.56
C TYR A 53 -2.21 12.64 5.96
N ILE A 54 -1.54 11.51 6.23
CA ILE A 54 -0.80 11.27 7.48
C ILE A 54 0.28 12.34 7.69
N ASN A 55 1.00 12.68 6.63
CA ASN A 55 2.07 13.68 6.70
C ASN A 55 1.51 15.09 6.84
N LYS A 56 0.43 15.39 6.15
CA LYS A 56 -0.22 16.72 6.16
C LYS A 56 -0.95 17.01 7.47
N TYR A 57 -1.59 15.99 8.07
CA TYR A 57 -2.42 16.14 9.28
C TYR A 57 -1.97 15.18 10.38
N LYS A 58 -1.08 15.62 11.25
CA LYS A 58 -0.47 14.78 12.31
C LYS A 58 -1.47 14.22 13.32
N SER A 59 -2.65 14.81 13.44
CA SER A 59 -3.73 14.40 14.34
C SER A 59 -4.96 13.85 13.60
N SER A 60 -4.78 13.28 12.39
CA SER A 60 -5.89 12.65 11.69
C SER A 60 -6.21 11.26 12.23
N GLU A 61 -7.46 10.85 12.07
CA GLU A 61 -7.99 9.53 12.43
C GLU A 61 -8.60 8.89 11.20
N PHE A 62 -8.06 7.75 10.79
CA PHE A 62 -8.54 7.04 9.61
C PHE A 62 -9.50 5.91 9.98
N THR A 63 -10.63 5.88 9.27
CA THR A 63 -11.42 4.66 9.10
C THR A 63 -11.22 4.18 7.67
N VAL A 64 -10.60 3.01 7.52
CA VAL A 64 -10.27 2.44 6.21
C VAL A 64 -11.24 1.33 5.88
N VAL A 65 -11.85 1.40 4.70
CA VAL A 65 -12.69 0.34 4.12
C VAL A 65 -11.89 -0.35 3.03
N THR A 66 -11.59 -1.64 3.20
CA THR A 66 -10.75 -2.43 2.29
C THR A 66 -11.21 -3.87 2.15
N SER A 67 -10.58 -4.66 1.28
CA SER A 67 -10.88 -6.09 1.12
C SER A 67 -10.17 -6.96 2.15
N SER A 68 -10.66 -8.20 2.35
CA SER A 68 -10.04 -9.19 3.23
C SER A 68 -8.59 -9.53 2.84
N VAL A 69 -8.29 -9.55 1.53
CA VAL A 69 -6.93 -9.85 1.04
C VAL A 69 -5.93 -8.73 1.31
N SER A 70 -6.40 -7.49 1.46
CA SER A 70 -5.55 -6.32 1.69
C SER A 70 -5.52 -5.86 3.15
N GLN A 71 -6.36 -6.42 4.03
CA GLN A 71 -6.52 -5.95 5.41
C GLN A 71 -5.19 -5.92 6.20
N ASN A 72 -4.34 -6.92 5.97
CA ASN A 72 -3.07 -7.06 6.70
C ASN A 72 -2.04 -5.97 6.35
N LEU A 73 -2.21 -5.25 5.23
CA LEU A 73 -1.37 -4.12 4.85
C LEU A 73 -1.54 -2.91 5.80
N PHE A 74 -2.68 -2.84 6.49
CA PHE A 74 -3.03 -1.71 7.36
C PHE A 74 -2.75 -1.95 8.85
N LYS A 75 -2.27 -3.13 9.25
CA LYS A 75 -2.10 -3.49 10.67
C LYS A 75 -1.26 -2.48 11.47
N LYS A 76 -0.23 -1.92 10.85
CA LYS A 76 0.69 -0.95 11.46
C LYS A 76 0.57 0.45 10.84
N MET A 77 -0.54 0.70 10.15
CA MET A 77 -0.82 2.02 9.59
C MET A 77 -0.93 3.07 10.71
N PRO A 78 -0.13 4.14 10.68
CA PRO A 78 -0.28 5.23 11.64
C PRO A 78 -1.68 5.85 11.57
N GLN A 79 -2.19 6.29 12.73
CA GLN A 79 -3.47 7.00 12.84
C GLN A 79 -4.70 6.17 12.41
N LEU A 80 -4.56 4.84 12.24
CA LEU A 80 -5.68 3.96 11.97
C LEU A 80 -6.55 3.81 13.22
N GLN A 81 -7.82 4.19 13.15
CA GLN A 81 -8.81 4.00 14.20
C GLN A 81 -9.68 2.77 13.95
N ASN A 82 -10.17 2.62 12.71
CA ASN A 82 -11.03 1.52 12.37
C ASN A 82 -10.65 0.92 11.00
N LEU A 83 -10.71 -0.41 10.93
CA LEU A 83 -10.56 -1.14 9.68
C LEU A 83 -11.85 -1.92 9.39
N ILE A 84 -12.51 -1.60 8.29
CA ILE A 84 -13.77 -2.22 7.87
C ILE A 84 -13.51 -3.08 6.65
N ILE A 85 -13.81 -4.36 6.76
CA ILE A 85 -13.55 -5.33 5.71
C ILE A 85 -14.78 -5.48 4.82
N ILE A 86 -14.56 -5.36 3.50
CA ILE A 86 -15.57 -5.62 2.48
C ILE A 86 -15.69 -7.13 2.29
N ASN A 87 -16.70 -7.73 2.89
CA ASN A 87 -17.07 -9.11 2.62
C ASN A 87 -18.21 -9.10 1.61
N LYS A 88 -17.95 -9.48 0.36
CA LYS A 88 -18.96 -9.50 -0.70
C LYS A 88 -20.18 -10.31 -0.28
N MET A 89 -21.36 -9.71 -0.39
CA MET A 89 -22.65 -10.35 -0.09
C MET A 89 -23.55 -10.31 -1.32
N ARG A 90 -24.50 -11.24 -1.38
CA ARG A 90 -25.52 -11.25 -2.42
C ARG A 90 -26.27 -9.90 -2.46
N PHE A 91 -26.67 -9.45 -3.64
CA PHE A 91 -27.32 -8.14 -3.86
C PHE A 91 -26.57 -6.92 -3.31
N SER A 92 -25.25 -7.01 -3.17
CA SER A 92 -24.41 -5.90 -2.67
C SER A 92 -24.79 -5.43 -1.26
N LEU A 93 -25.45 -6.24 -0.44
CA LEU A 93 -25.86 -5.91 0.93
C LEU A 93 -24.68 -5.56 1.86
N HIS A 94 -23.46 -5.94 1.49
CA HIS A 94 -22.27 -5.52 2.21
C HIS A 94 -22.12 -4.01 2.31
N TRP A 95 -22.62 -3.23 1.32
CA TRP A 95 -22.58 -1.77 1.39
C TRP A 95 -23.51 -1.21 2.46
N LEU A 96 -24.69 -1.80 2.64
CA LEU A 96 -25.59 -1.43 3.72
C LEU A 96 -24.98 -1.72 5.09
N LYS A 97 -24.32 -2.87 5.24
CA LYS A 97 -23.60 -3.24 6.47
C LYS A 97 -22.41 -2.29 6.74
N ILE A 98 -21.71 -1.85 5.72
CA ILE A 98 -20.62 -0.88 5.88
C ILE A 98 -21.22 0.49 6.24
N TRP A 99 -22.27 0.92 5.55
CA TRP A 99 -22.95 2.17 5.82
C TRP A 99 -23.42 2.25 7.28
N SER A 100 -24.05 1.21 7.81
CA SER A 100 -24.50 1.19 9.22
C SER A 100 -23.38 1.39 10.25
N LYS A 101 -22.11 1.16 9.87
CA LYS A 101 -20.94 1.40 10.72
C LYS A 101 -20.38 2.81 10.62
N VAL A 102 -20.65 3.52 9.53
CA VAL A 102 -20.01 4.82 9.24
C VAL A 102 -20.97 6.00 9.21
N PHE A 103 -22.30 5.78 9.06
CA PHE A 103 -23.28 6.86 8.88
C PHE A 103 -23.47 7.73 10.13
N ILE A 104 -23.22 7.18 11.32
CA ILE A 104 -23.38 7.88 12.60
C ILE A 104 -22.29 8.93 12.84
N TYR A 105 -21.18 8.83 12.11
CA TYR A 105 -20.07 9.76 12.26
C TYR A 105 -20.19 10.95 11.31
N ARG A 106 -19.70 12.10 11.76
CA ARG A 106 -19.44 13.25 10.90
C ARG A 106 -17.97 13.20 10.47
N TRP A 107 -17.75 13.13 9.17
CA TRP A 107 -16.44 13.05 8.56
C TRP A 107 -15.94 14.43 8.17
N ASP A 108 -14.66 14.72 8.36
CA ASP A 108 -14.06 15.93 7.81
C ASP A 108 -13.74 15.73 6.33
N LEU A 109 -13.31 14.50 5.98
CA LEU A 109 -12.98 14.14 4.61
C LEU A 109 -13.42 12.70 4.31
N VAL A 110 -14.06 12.52 3.16
CA VAL A 110 -14.33 11.20 2.56
C VAL A 110 -13.54 11.08 1.27
N ILE A 111 -12.70 10.05 1.18
CA ILE A 111 -11.93 9.69 -0.01
C ILE A 111 -12.48 8.37 -0.54
N ASP A 112 -13.04 8.40 -1.74
CA ASP A 112 -13.63 7.21 -2.36
C ASP A 112 -12.92 6.88 -3.68
N LEU A 113 -12.17 5.77 -3.68
CA LEU A 113 -11.45 5.28 -4.85
C LEU A 113 -12.26 4.27 -5.67
N ARG A 114 -13.52 4.05 -5.31
CA ARG A 114 -14.42 3.08 -5.95
C ARG A 114 -15.65 3.72 -6.58
N SER A 115 -15.81 5.03 -6.44
CA SER A 115 -17.02 5.75 -6.86
C SER A 115 -18.30 5.08 -6.30
N SER A 116 -18.28 4.73 -5.02
CA SER A 116 -19.37 4.00 -4.36
C SER A 116 -20.50 4.94 -3.96
N VAL A 117 -21.74 4.41 -3.93
CA VAL A 117 -22.89 5.14 -3.40
C VAL A 117 -22.70 5.50 -1.93
N LEU A 118 -21.92 4.69 -1.19
CA LEU A 118 -21.64 4.90 0.24
C LEU A 118 -21.12 6.31 0.54
N SER A 119 -20.22 6.83 -0.30
CA SER A 119 -19.63 8.14 -0.10
C SER A 119 -20.65 9.28 -0.12
N TYR A 120 -21.79 9.11 -0.81
CA TYR A 120 -22.88 10.08 -0.86
C TYR A 120 -23.86 9.97 0.32
N LEU A 121 -23.89 8.82 0.99
CA LEU A 121 -24.82 8.52 2.08
C LEU A 121 -24.26 8.80 3.47
N VAL A 122 -23.09 9.46 3.57
CA VAL A 122 -22.46 9.86 4.84
C VAL A 122 -22.30 11.36 4.91
N ILE A 123 -22.36 11.91 6.13
CA ILE A 123 -22.20 13.34 6.38
C ILE A 123 -20.72 13.68 6.40
N THR A 124 -20.29 14.58 5.52
CA THR A 124 -18.89 15.02 5.41
C THR A 124 -18.76 16.49 5.05
N LYS A 125 -17.66 17.13 5.49
CA LYS A 125 -17.32 18.50 5.07
C LYS A 125 -16.74 18.52 3.64
N GLU A 126 -15.87 17.56 3.32
CA GLU A 126 -15.26 17.44 2.01
C GLU A 126 -15.41 16.01 1.48
N ARG A 127 -15.64 15.86 0.18
CA ARG A 127 -15.75 14.56 -0.50
C ARG A 127 -14.88 14.57 -1.75
N LYS A 128 -13.96 13.61 -1.83
CA LYS A 128 -13.13 13.36 -3.00
C LYS A 128 -13.45 12.00 -3.58
N ILE A 129 -13.95 11.97 -4.82
CA ILE A 129 -14.28 10.74 -5.53
C ILE A 129 -13.33 10.60 -6.71
N PHE A 130 -12.55 9.51 -6.71
CA PHE A 130 -11.56 9.25 -7.73
C PHE A 130 -12.21 8.71 -9.00
N LYS A 131 -11.85 9.32 -10.13
CA LYS A 131 -12.13 8.81 -11.48
C LYS A 131 -10.80 8.58 -12.18
N GLY A 132 -10.45 7.32 -12.40
CA GLY A 132 -9.20 6.93 -13.05
C GLY A 132 -9.25 7.09 -14.56
N ASN A 133 -8.07 7.07 -15.17
CA ASN A 133 -7.87 6.98 -16.62
C ASN A 133 -6.95 5.80 -16.96
N ASN A 134 -6.70 5.55 -18.27
CA ASN A 134 -5.90 4.42 -18.75
C ASN A 134 -4.58 4.85 -19.43
N TYR A 135 -4.11 6.08 -19.20
CA TYR A 135 -2.91 6.60 -19.85
C TYR A 135 -1.85 7.13 -18.88
N ASP A 136 -2.24 7.59 -17.69
CA ASP A 136 -1.29 8.00 -16.65
C ASP A 136 -1.01 6.85 -15.68
N HIS A 137 0.19 6.78 -15.12
CA HIS A 137 0.48 5.89 -14.01
C HIS A 137 -0.45 6.17 -12.82
N LYS A 138 -0.89 5.12 -12.10
CA LYS A 138 -1.86 5.27 -11.00
C LYS A 138 -1.45 6.28 -9.93
N VAL A 139 -0.17 6.33 -9.55
CA VAL A 139 0.31 7.32 -8.57
C VAL A 139 0.26 8.74 -9.12
N VAL A 140 0.52 8.92 -10.42
CA VAL A 140 0.37 10.24 -11.08
C VAL A 140 -1.10 10.67 -11.09
N GLN A 141 -2.02 9.73 -11.38
CA GLN A 141 -3.46 9.99 -11.29
C GLN A 141 -3.87 10.42 -9.87
N PHE A 142 -3.32 9.76 -8.83
CA PHE A 142 -3.57 10.12 -7.43
C PHE A 142 -3.00 11.48 -7.07
N THR A 143 -1.81 11.85 -7.58
CA THR A 143 -1.24 13.20 -7.38
C THR A 143 -2.16 14.27 -7.96
N LYS A 144 -2.65 14.07 -9.20
CA LYS A 144 -3.61 14.98 -9.82
C LYS A 144 -4.94 15.03 -9.05
N PHE A 145 -5.43 13.90 -8.57
CA PHE A 145 -6.65 13.78 -7.79
C PHE A 145 -6.58 14.54 -6.44
N LEU A 146 -5.42 14.56 -5.81
CA LEU A 146 -5.18 15.30 -4.58
C LEU A 146 -4.98 16.79 -4.81
N ASP A 147 -4.77 17.20 -6.06
CA ASP A 147 -4.40 18.57 -6.43
C ASP A 147 -3.16 19.07 -5.65
N THR A 148 -2.13 18.23 -5.60
CA THR A 148 -0.90 18.52 -4.88
C THR A 148 0.30 18.58 -5.82
N LYS A 149 1.25 19.46 -5.50
CA LYS A 149 2.57 19.49 -6.15
C LYS A 149 3.60 18.60 -5.44
N GLU A 150 3.25 18.09 -4.28
CA GLU A 150 4.10 17.19 -3.52
C GLU A 150 4.21 15.83 -4.21
N LYS A 151 5.39 15.24 -4.16
CA LYS A 151 5.63 13.88 -4.61
C LYS A 151 5.01 12.91 -3.61
N ILE A 152 3.94 12.23 -4.00
CA ILE A 152 3.35 11.18 -3.18
C ILE A 152 3.99 9.83 -3.51
N ILE A 153 4.21 9.00 -2.50
CA ILE A 153 4.89 7.71 -2.63
C ILE A 153 4.04 6.64 -1.96
N PRO A 154 3.76 5.51 -2.65
CA PRO A 154 3.20 4.33 -2.00
C PRO A 154 4.19 3.78 -0.97
N GLU A 155 3.71 3.47 0.21
CA GLU A 155 4.54 2.99 1.32
C GLU A 155 3.76 1.96 2.14
N ILE A 156 4.45 0.96 2.67
CA ILE A 156 3.88 -0.05 3.55
C ILE A 156 4.42 0.17 4.96
N TRP A 157 3.53 0.03 5.94
CA TRP A 157 3.86 0.28 7.34
C TRP A 157 4.26 -1.00 8.06
N PHE A 158 5.50 -1.03 8.49
CA PHE A 158 6.10 -2.04 9.37
C PHE A 158 7.17 -1.39 10.24
N ASP A 159 7.52 -2.00 11.36
CA ASP A 159 8.52 -1.47 12.27
C ASP A 159 9.79 -2.33 12.33
N LYS A 160 10.71 -1.94 13.21
CA LYS A 160 11.98 -2.66 13.41
C LYS A 160 11.76 -4.11 13.84
N ASN A 161 10.76 -4.38 14.67
CA ASN A 161 10.49 -5.74 15.14
C ASN A 161 10.06 -6.64 13.98
N ASP A 162 9.24 -6.12 13.03
CA ASP A 162 8.87 -6.87 11.83
C ASP A 162 10.07 -7.20 10.96
N VAL A 163 11.02 -6.26 10.84
CA VAL A 163 12.27 -6.49 10.10
C VAL A 163 13.15 -7.51 10.83
N ASP A 164 13.24 -7.45 12.15
CA ASP A 164 14.02 -8.41 12.94
C ASP A 164 13.38 -9.82 12.89
N ASP A 165 12.05 -9.92 12.86
CA ASP A 165 11.34 -11.18 12.65
C ASP A 165 11.53 -11.70 11.22
N ALA A 166 11.54 -10.83 10.21
CA ALA A 166 11.87 -11.21 8.84
C ALA A 166 13.28 -11.81 8.72
N LYS A 167 14.26 -11.23 9.42
CA LYS A 167 15.63 -11.77 9.47
C LYS A 167 15.72 -13.17 10.09
N LYS A 168 14.84 -13.50 11.05
CA LYS A 168 14.77 -14.85 11.64
C LYS A 168 14.22 -15.89 10.66
N ILE A 169 13.33 -15.47 9.74
CA ILE A 169 12.79 -16.32 8.68
C ILE A 169 13.87 -16.61 7.62
N LEU A 170 14.81 -15.67 7.43
CA LEU A 170 15.90 -15.77 6.47
C LEU A 170 17.14 -16.36 7.15
N PRO A 171 17.34 -17.70 7.15
CA PRO A 171 18.34 -18.37 7.98
C PRO A 171 19.79 -18.16 7.52
N VAL A 172 19.99 -17.53 6.38
CA VAL A 172 21.30 -17.28 5.76
C VAL A 172 21.46 -15.79 5.54
N GLU A 173 22.61 -15.22 5.89
CA GLU A 173 22.91 -13.83 5.55
C GLU A 173 22.92 -13.62 4.03
N GLY A 174 22.38 -12.45 3.58
CA GLY A 174 22.26 -12.07 2.18
C GLY A 174 23.59 -12.09 1.40
N PRO A 175 23.57 -11.62 0.19
CA PRO A 175 22.52 -10.83 -0.46
C PRO A 175 21.30 -11.66 -0.93
N TYR A 176 20.11 -11.01 -1.00
CA TYR A 176 18.85 -11.69 -1.33
C TYR A 176 18.23 -11.17 -2.61
N ILE A 177 17.71 -12.08 -3.43
CA ILE A 177 16.86 -11.76 -4.57
C ILE A 177 15.50 -12.44 -4.39
N ALA A 178 14.44 -11.68 -4.35
CA ALA A 178 13.08 -12.19 -4.31
C ALA A 178 12.54 -12.40 -5.73
N ILE A 179 11.91 -13.53 -5.96
CA ILE A 179 11.29 -13.89 -7.24
C ILE A 179 9.84 -14.27 -7.01
N ALA A 180 8.92 -13.58 -7.70
CA ALA A 180 7.50 -13.91 -7.74
C ALA A 180 7.07 -14.25 -9.17
N PRO A 181 7.13 -15.54 -9.57
CA PRO A 181 6.91 -15.93 -10.95
C PRO A 181 5.43 -15.87 -11.37
N TYR A 182 4.52 -15.92 -10.42
CA TYR A 182 3.09 -16.03 -10.68
C TYR A 182 2.31 -14.78 -10.36
N SER A 183 1.22 -14.58 -11.11
CA SER A 183 0.21 -13.57 -10.88
C SER A 183 -1.18 -14.23 -10.80
N ASN A 184 -2.22 -13.44 -10.59
CA ASN A 184 -3.61 -13.91 -10.62
C ASN A 184 -4.17 -14.14 -12.05
N TRP A 185 -3.36 -13.92 -13.07
CA TRP A 185 -3.73 -14.08 -14.48
C TRP A 185 -2.55 -14.65 -15.27
N LYS A 186 -2.66 -15.92 -15.69
CA LYS A 186 -1.58 -16.68 -16.35
C LYS A 186 -0.93 -15.98 -17.53
N SER A 187 -1.71 -15.21 -18.31
CA SER A 187 -1.15 -14.47 -19.46
C SER A 187 -0.14 -13.38 -19.08
N LYS A 188 -0.03 -13.02 -17.82
CA LYS A 188 0.98 -12.10 -17.30
C LYS A 188 2.27 -12.80 -16.85
N ASP A 189 2.20 -14.12 -16.66
CA ASP A 189 3.29 -14.86 -16.09
C ASP A 189 4.37 -15.10 -17.15
N TRP A 190 5.60 -14.81 -16.78
CA TRP A 190 6.74 -15.24 -17.56
C TRP A 190 6.97 -16.72 -17.30
N ALA A 191 7.22 -17.51 -18.37
CA ALA A 191 7.34 -18.95 -18.24
C ALA A 191 8.39 -19.35 -17.19
N LEU A 192 8.04 -20.28 -16.29
CA LEU A 192 8.91 -20.70 -15.17
C LEU A 192 10.26 -21.20 -15.63
N LEU A 193 10.32 -21.88 -16.79
CA LEU A 193 11.56 -22.31 -17.44
C LEU A 193 12.52 -21.15 -17.73
N ASN A 194 12.00 -19.96 -18.00
CA ASN A 194 12.83 -18.79 -18.23
C ASN A 194 13.43 -18.25 -16.94
N TYR A 195 12.71 -18.33 -15.81
CA TYR A 195 13.28 -18.04 -14.49
C TYR A 195 14.39 -19.04 -14.15
N GLU A 196 14.20 -20.34 -14.43
CA GLU A 196 15.22 -21.35 -14.26
C GLU A 196 16.50 -20.98 -15.05
N LYS A 197 16.38 -20.69 -16.35
CA LYS A 197 17.50 -20.25 -17.19
C LYS A 197 18.16 -18.96 -16.70
N LEU A 198 17.35 -18.02 -16.18
CA LEU A 198 17.86 -16.77 -15.61
C LEU A 198 18.72 -17.04 -14.39
N LEU A 199 18.26 -17.88 -13.47
CA LEU A 199 18.92 -18.19 -12.20
C LEU A 199 20.19 -19.03 -12.37
N GLN A 200 20.32 -19.76 -13.45
CA GLN A 200 21.56 -20.51 -13.79
C GLN A 200 22.74 -19.60 -14.19
N ARG A 201 22.49 -18.29 -14.39
CA ARG A 201 23.58 -17.37 -14.72
C ARG A 201 24.46 -17.09 -13.50
N ASN A 202 25.78 -17.00 -13.73
CA ASN A 202 26.81 -16.84 -12.69
C ASN A 202 26.57 -15.64 -11.75
N ILE A 203 25.90 -14.60 -12.20
CA ILE A 203 25.60 -13.40 -11.38
C ILE A 203 24.72 -13.70 -10.17
N PHE A 204 23.97 -14.81 -10.17
CA PHE A 204 23.07 -15.21 -9.09
C PHE A 204 23.70 -16.17 -8.07
N GLN A 205 24.90 -16.71 -8.33
CA GLN A 205 25.52 -17.74 -7.48
C GLN A 205 25.80 -17.30 -6.05
N ASN A 206 26.03 -16.00 -5.84
CA ASN A 206 26.30 -15.45 -4.50
C ASN A 206 25.04 -14.99 -3.77
N TYR A 207 23.87 -15.12 -4.39
CA TYR A 207 22.60 -14.68 -3.81
C TYR A 207 21.81 -15.84 -3.22
N THR A 208 21.09 -15.55 -2.14
CA THR A 208 20.00 -16.43 -1.72
C THR A 208 18.74 -16.01 -2.47
N ILE A 209 18.14 -16.96 -3.18
CA ILE A 209 16.94 -16.76 -3.99
C ILE A 209 15.73 -17.05 -3.13
N ILE A 210 14.84 -16.07 -2.99
CA ILE A 210 13.58 -16.20 -2.27
C ILE A 210 12.47 -16.38 -3.31
N LEU A 211 11.90 -17.58 -3.40
CA LEU A 211 10.72 -17.83 -4.23
C LEU A 211 9.46 -17.53 -3.43
N THR A 212 8.56 -16.70 -3.97
CA THR A 212 7.35 -16.29 -3.28
C THR A 212 6.13 -16.22 -4.21
N GLY A 213 4.96 -16.39 -3.63
CA GLY A 213 3.67 -16.42 -4.34
C GLY A 213 2.64 -17.19 -3.54
N LEU A 214 1.63 -17.71 -4.23
CA LEU A 214 0.66 -18.62 -3.64
C LEU A 214 0.86 -20.02 -4.22
N SER A 215 0.95 -21.05 -3.38
CA SER A 215 1.15 -22.44 -3.80
C SER A 215 0.09 -22.93 -4.79
N LYS A 216 -1.14 -22.42 -4.66
CA LYS A 216 -2.25 -22.74 -5.59
C LYS A 216 -2.03 -22.25 -7.03
N ASP A 217 -1.14 -21.26 -7.23
CA ASP A 217 -0.88 -20.65 -8.53
C ASP A 217 0.28 -21.35 -9.28
N ILE A 218 0.95 -22.32 -8.64
CA ILE A 218 2.06 -23.07 -9.24
C ILE A 218 1.54 -23.86 -10.44
N ALA A 219 1.94 -23.42 -11.64
CA ALA A 219 1.48 -23.99 -12.91
C ALA A 219 2.23 -25.30 -13.26
N ASP A 220 3.51 -25.37 -12.92
CA ASP A 220 4.37 -26.51 -13.19
C ASP A 220 5.15 -26.88 -11.93
N LYS A 221 4.71 -27.95 -11.27
CA LYS A 221 5.29 -28.43 -10.02
C LYS A 221 6.69 -29.00 -10.21
N GLU A 222 6.93 -29.72 -11.31
CA GLU A 222 8.20 -30.35 -11.59
C GLU A 222 9.30 -29.30 -11.79
N ILE A 223 9.04 -28.26 -12.60
CA ILE A 223 10.01 -27.17 -12.80
C ILE A 223 10.23 -26.41 -11.48
N MET A 224 9.19 -26.23 -10.67
CA MET A 224 9.34 -25.59 -9.37
C MET A 224 10.20 -26.42 -8.41
N GLU A 225 9.99 -27.73 -8.37
CA GLU A 225 10.81 -28.65 -7.57
C GLU A 225 12.26 -28.65 -8.04
N ASN A 226 12.50 -28.62 -9.35
CA ASN A 226 13.82 -28.49 -9.92
C ASN A 226 14.51 -27.18 -9.52
N LEU A 227 13.78 -26.05 -9.54
CA LEU A 227 14.30 -24.76 -9.07
C LEU A 227 14.69 -24.80 -7.59
N LEU A 228 13.84 -25.40 -6.76
CA LEU A 228 14.05 -25.51 -5.31
C LEU A 228 15.20 -26.46 -4.95
N SER A 229 15.49 -27.45 -5.79
CA SER A 229 16.53 -28.47 -5.57
C SER A 229 17.89 -28.18 -6.22
N GLN A 230 18.05 -27.03 -6.86
CA GLN A 230 19.30 -26.66 -7.52
C GLN A 230 20.47 -26.59 -6.53
N LYS A 231 21.46 -27.48 -6.68
CA LYS A 231 22.59 -27.61 -5.75
C LYS A 231 23.51 -26.37 -5.72
N ASN A 232 23.54 -25.60 -6.79
CA ASN A 232 24.45 -24.46 -6.94
C ASN A 232 23.83 -23.13 -6.52
N LEU A 233 22.53 -23.12 -6.10
CA LEU A 233 21.79 -21.94 -5.65
C LEU A 233 21.25 -22.17 -4.25
N LYS A 234 21.33 -21.16 -3.42
CA LYS A 234 20.62 -21.13 -2.14
C LYS A 234 19.20 -20.67 -2.43
N VAL A 235 18.23 -21.57 -2.43
CA VAL A 235 16.83 -21.27 -2.71
C VAL A 235 16.00 -21.46 -1.45
N LEU A 236 15.24 -20.42 -1.09
CA LEU A 236 14.32 -20.42 0.03
C LEU A 236 12.88 -20.32 -0.49
N ASN A 237 12.04 -21.25 -0.09
CA ASN A 237 10.63 -21.26 -0.44
C ASN A 237 9.82 -20.46 0.59
N LEU A 238 9.24 -19.32 0.18
CA LEU A 238 8.35 -18.48 0.97
C LEU A 238 6.98 -18.30 0.27
N PHE A 239 6.46 -19.38 -0.33
CA PHE A 239 5.08 -19.40 -0.81
C PHE A 239 4.10 -19.32 0.38
N ASP A 240 2.93 -18.74 0.14
CA ASP A 240 1.83 -18.57 1.13
C ASP A 240 2.18 -17.74 2.37
N VAL A 241 3.32 -17.07 2.38
CA VAL A 241 3.67 -16.14 3.46
C VAL A 241 2.74 -14.91 3.39
N PRO A 242 2.15 -14.49 4.51
CA PRO A 242 1.24 -13.35 4.55
C PRO A 242 1.89 -12.05 4.07
N LEU A 243 1.13 -11.20 3.36
CA LEU A 243 1.62 -9.91 2.83
C LEU A 243 2.23 -9.01 3.92
N SER A 244 1.73 -9.08 5.16
CA SER A 244 2.26 -8.33 6.30
C SER A 244 3.68 -8.74 6.70
N GLN A 245 4.08 -9.97 6.39
CA GLN A 245 5.45 -10.46 6.62
C GLN A 245 6.32 -10.29 5.38
N MET A 246 5.73 -10.37 4.18
CA MET A 246 6.46 -10.19 2.93
C MET A 246 6.99 -8.77 2.75
N GLY A 247 6.28 -7.73 3.22
CA GLY A 247 6.77 -6.35 3.17
C GLY A 247 8.13 -6.18 3.87
N PRO A 248 8.26 -6.54 5.17
CA PRO A 248 9.54 -6.55 5.88
C PRO A 248 10.62 -7.41 5.20
N ILE A 249 10.27 -8.60 4.68
CA ILE A 249 11.21 -9.45 3.94
C ILE A 249 11.73 -8.72 2.69
N PHE A 250 10.85 -8.12 1.90
CA PHE A 250 11.27 -7.37 0.71
C PHE A 250 12.15 -6.16 1.05
N SER A 251 11.95 -5.50 2.20
CA SER A 251 12.79 -4.38 2.62
C SER A 251 14.26 -4.78 2.88
N ILE A 252 14.52 -6.07 3.06
CA ILE A 252 15.88 -6.61 3.27
C ILE A 252 16.48 -7.12 1.95
N CYS A 253 15.63 -7.36 0.92
CA CYS A 253 16.08 -7.87 -0.37
C CYS A 253 16.77 -6.76 -1.18
N ASP A 254 17.85 -7.15 -1.88
CA ASP A 254 18.57 -6.26 -2.80
C ASP A 254 17.82 -6.03 -4.09
N LEU A 255 17.05 -7.06 -4.52
CA LEU A 255 16.32 -7.03 -5.78
C LEU A 255 15.06 -7.90 -5.70
N PHE A 256 14.00 -7.43 -6.32
CA PHE A 256 12.80 -8.21 -6.63
C PHE A 256 12.64 -8.33 -8.16
N ILE A 257 12.33 -9.54 -8.64
CA ILE A 257 11.98 -9.80 -10.04
C ILE A 257 10.66 -10.57 -10.07
N GLY A 258 9.67 -10.08 -10.78
CA GLY A 258 8.40 -10.79 -10.85
C GLY A 258 7.40 -10.21 -11.84
N SER A 259 6.35 -10.99 -12.11
CA SER A 259 5.24 -10.61 -12.98
C SER A 259 4.43 -9.45 -12.38
N ASP A 260 3.67 -8.73 -13.23
CA ASP A 260 2.72 -7.70 -12.82
C ASP A 260 1.69 -8.26 -11.82
N SER A 261 1.96 -8.04 -10.54
CA SER A 261 1.21 -8.61 -9.41
C SER A 261 1.21 -7.70 -8.19
N GLY A 262 0.40 -8.04 -7.19
CA GLY A 262 0.41 -7.34 -5.90
C GLY A 262 1.76 -7.41 -5.18
N LEU A 263 2.51 -8.52 -5.32
CA LEU A 263 3.83 -8.69 -4.71
C LEU A 263 4.88 -7.74 -5.33
N MET A 264 4.81 -7.48 -6.64
CA MET A 264 5.66 -6.49 -7.32
C MET A 264 5.47 -5.09 -6.71
N HIS A 265 4.21 -4.67 -6.54
CA HIS A 265 3.92 -3.38 -5.91
C HIS A 265 4.32 -3.35 -4.44
N LEU A 266 4.16 -4.48 -3.72
CA LEU A 266 4.59 -4.60 -2.33
C LEU A 266 6.09 -4.44 -2.19
N ALA A 267 6.88 -5.11 -3.04
CA ALA A 267 8.33 -4.99 -3.04
C ALA A 267 8.79 -3.55 -3.30
N ALA A 268 8.25 -2.91 -4.35
CA ALA A 268 8.56 -1.51 -4.66
C ALA A 268 8.21 -0.56 -3.51
N SER A 269 7.06 -0.76 -2.86
CA SER A 269 6.59 0.09 -1.77
C SER A 269 7.23 -0.23 -0.41
N SER A 270 7.98 -1.33 -0.32
CA SER A 270 8.81 -1.69 0.84
C SER A 270 10.26 -1.21 0.70
N GLY A 271 10.59 -0.49 -0.37
CA GLY A 271 11.94 0.04 -0.64
C GLY A 271 12.87 -0.91 -1.39
N CYS A 272 12.41 -2.11 -1.80
CA CYS A 272 13.18 -3.05 -2.60
C CYS A 272 13.32 -2.54 -4.05
N LYS A 273 14.54 -2.62 -4.61
CA LYS A 273 14.72 -2.43 -6.06
C LYS A 273 13.91 -3.46 -6.82
N THR A 274 13.06 -3.04 -7.73
CA THR A 274 12.04 -3.93 -8.33
C THR A 274 12.13 -3.92 -9.85
N ILE A 275 12.17 -5.12 -10.44
CA ILE A 275 12.00 -5.33 -11.88
C ILE A 275 10.64 -5.99 -12.09
N GLY A 276 9.72 -5.25 -12.69
CA GLY A 276 8.40 -5.77 -13.09
C GLY A 276 8.45 -6.33 -14.51
N LEU A 277 8.02 -7.57 -14.67
CA LEU A 277 7.91 -8.24 -15.96
C LEU A 277 6.47 -8.08 -16.49
N PHE A 278 6.33 -7.46 -17.64
CA PHE A 278 5.04 -7.13 -18.24
C PHE A 278 4.84 -7.86 -19.57
N GLY A 279 3.67 -8.47 -19.71
CA GLY A 279 3.13 -9.02 -20.92
C GLY A 279 2.01 -8.13 -21.48
N PRO A 280 0.73 -8.59 -21.38
CA PRO A 280 -0.42 -7.92 -22.00
C PRO A 280 -0.89 -6.65 -21.26
N THR A 281 -0.47 -6.44 -20.03
CA THR A 281 -0.93 -5.30 -19.23
C THR A 281 -0.15 -4.03 -19.55
N ASP A 282 -0.76 -2.88 -19.31
CA ASP A 282 -0.15 -1.58 -19.57
C ASP A 282 0.81 -1.22 -18.43
N ASP A 283 2.09 -1.33 -18.71
CA ASP A 283 3.20 -1.01 -17.83
C ASP A 283 3.28 0.48 -17.47
N LYS A 284 2.81 1.37 -18.36
CA LYS A 284 2.77 2.82 -18.08
C LYS A 284 1.78 3.14 -16.96
N VAL A 285 0.69 2.40 -16.87
CA VAL A 285 -0.35 2.59 -15.84
C VAL A 285 -0.03 1.85 -14.54
N TYR A 286 0.52 0.62 -14.65
CA TYR A 286 0.68 -0.32 -13.53
C TYR A 286 2.12 -0.74 -13.26
N GLY A 287 3.14 -0.09 -13.82
CA GLY A 287 4.53 -0.39 -13.49
C GLY A 287 4.84 -0.25 -12.00
N PRO A 288 5.90 -0.88 -11.47
CA PRO A 288 6.34 -0.65 -10.11
C PRO A 288 6.82 0.79 -9.96
N TRP A 289 6.24 1.53 -9.01
CA TRP A 289 6.47 2.96 -8.88
C TRP A 289 7.96 3.29 -8.72
N GLN A 290 8.50 4.11 -9.64
CA GLN A 290 9.91 4.54 -9.66
C GLN A 290 10.94 3.40 -9.75
N ASN A 291 10.56 2.29 -10.33
CA ASN A 291 11.37 1.10 -10.54
C ASN A 291 11.42 0.70 -12.02
N VAL A 292 12.02 -0.44 -12.32
CA VAL A 292 12.29 -0.89 -13.69
C VAL A 292 11.15 -1.76 -14.22
N VAL A 293 10.81 -1.56 -15.48
CA VAL A 293 9.88 -2.42 -16.22
C VAL A 293 10.60 -3.08 -17.39
N ILE A 294 10.38 -4.38 -17.54
CA ILE A 294 10.74 -5.13 -18.74
C ILE A 294 9.45 -5.63 -19.37
N LYS A 295 9.15 -5.17 -20.59
CA LYS A 295 7.95 -5.52 -21.33
C LYS A 295 8.28 -6.45 -22.47
N SER A 296 7.48 -7.50 -22.65
CA SER A 296 7.55 -8.36 -23.82
C SER A 296 7.25 -7.54 -25.11
N LYS A 297 8.01 -7.80 -26.16
CA LYS A 297 7.78 -7.21 -27.48
C LYS A 297 6.67 -7.91 -28.26
N THR A 298 6.33 -9.15 -27.87
CA THR A 298 5.29 -9.96 -28.53
C THR A 298 3.97 -9.81 -27.78
N SER A 299 2.91 -9.54 -28.52
CA SER A 299 1.54 -9.65 -28.00
C SER A 299 1.23 -11.14 -27.73
N PRO A 300 0.47 -11.49 -26.67
CA PRO A 300 0.02 -12.86 -26.44
C PRO A 300 -0.86 -13.43 -27.55
N HIS A 301 -1.26 -12.60 -28.51
CA HIS A 301 -2.07 -12.99 -29.67
C HIS A 301 -1.23 -13.30 -30.92
N ASP A 302 0.10 -13.20 -30.84
CA ASP A 302 1.01 -13.40 -31.98
C ASP A 302 1.63 -14.82 -31.99
N ASN A 303 1.08 -15.79 -31.20
CA ASN A 303 1.43 -17.22 -31.21
C ASN A 303 0.21 -18.08 -31.45
#